data_1817b183bbd59e28cd9017fe442919e0
#
_entry.id   1817b183bbd59e28cd9017fe442919e0
#
_cell.length_a   1.000
_cell.length_b   1.000
_cell.length_c   1.000
_cell.angle_alpha   90.00
_cell.angle_beta   90.00
_cell.angle_gamma   90.00
#
_symmetry.space_group_name_H-M   'P 1'
#
loop_
_entity.id
_entity.type
_entity.pdbx_description
1 polymer ?
#
loop_
_entity_poly.entity_id
_entity_poly.type
_entity_poly.pdbx_seq_one_letter_code
_entity_poly.pdbx_strand_id
1 'polypeptide(L)'
;MTKLGYQPKILLPEGEFFRFEILSADIEDGEYGYQLGLELKTLGGKHTGHIFKDWSKISGDEDDGLFIKEGTKAEELVRAVLGEEADLEDLDTDALEGGRFMARVAVSQNGKRNRVDFGSIGRIPAEDPPF
;
A
#
# COMPACT_ATOMS: atom_id res chain seq x y z
N MET A 1 -8.06 3.33 40.44
CA MET A 1 -8.50 4.11 39.29
C MET A 1 -7.48 4.02 38.16
N THR A 2 -7.93 3.68 36.98
CA THR A 2 -7.03 3.59 35.81
C THR A 2 -7.07 4.90 35.04
N LYS A 3 -5.91 5.44 34.75
CA LYS A 3 -5.79 6.65 33.94
C LYS A 3 -5.67 6.28 32.48
N LEU A 4 -6.35 7.03 31.62
CA LEU A 4 -6.24 6.89 30.18
C LEU A 4 -5.41 8.04 29.63
N GLY A 5 -4.43 7.71 28.83
CA GLY A 5 -3.67 8.70 28.08
C GLY A 5 -4.37 9.05 26.78
N TYR A 6 -3.86 10.08 26.13
CA TYR A 6 -4.29 10.45 24.80
C TYR A 6 -3.07 10.51 23.88
N GLN A 7 -3.16 9.82 22.77
CA GLN A 7 -2.09 9.83 21.78
C GLN A 7 -2.66 10.33 20.46
N PRO A 8 -2.24 11.49 20.00
CA PRO A 8 -2.71 12.01 18.73
C PRO A 8 -2.20 11.16 17.57
N LYS A 9 -3.00 11.08 16.52
CA LYS A 9 -2.62 10.39 15.31
C LYS A 9 -1.49 11.17 14.63
N ILE A 10 -0.40 10.49 14.32
CA ILE A 10 0.74 11.10 13.64
C ILE A 10 0.68 10.68 12.18
N LEU A 11 0.79 11.67 11.28
CA LEU A 11 0.84 11.42 9.85
C LEU A 11 2.29 11.50 9.36
N LEU A 12 2.59 10.68 8.35
CA LEU A 12 3.88 10.77 7.65
C LEU A 12 3.90 12.07 6.83
N PRO A 13 5.08 12.71 6.70
CA PRO A 13 5.19 13.95 5.92
C PRO A 13 4.85 13.73 4.46
N GLU A 14 4.02 14.62 3.90
CA GLU A 14 3.63 14.57 2.50
C GLU A 14 4.81 14.85 1.58
N GLY A 15 4.87 14.11 0.48
CA GLY A 15 5.86 14.35 -0.57
C GLY A 15 7.20 13.67 -0.37
N GLU A 16 7.43 13.05 0.77
CA GLU A 16 8.67 12.30 1.02
C GLU A 16 8.52 10.84 0.58
N PHE A 17 9.65 10.24 0.15
CA PHE A 17 9.69 8.82 -0.18
C PHE A 17 9.95 7.99 1.06
N PHE A 18 9.23 6.87 1.15
CA PHE A 18 9.42 5.89 2.22
C PHE A 18 9.49 4.50 1.62
N ARG A 19 10.11 3.59 2.36
CA ARG A 19 10.07 2.16 2.07
C ARG A 19 8.99 1.53 2.91
N PHE A 20 8.24 0.62 2.31
CA PHE A 20 7.11 -0.03 2.97
C PHE A 20 7.20 -1.54 2.89
N GLU A 21 6.66 -2.18 3.92
CA GLU A 21 6.38 -3.61 3.88
C GLU A 21 4.87 -3.81 3.98
N ILE A 22 4.34 -4.73 3.19
CA ILE A 22 2.93 -5.06 3.21
C ILE A 22 2.70 -6.08 4.32
N LEU A 23 1.96 -5.71 5.34
CA LEU A 23 1.64 -6.59 6.46
C LEU A 23 0.44 -7.47 6.13
N SER A 24 -0.55 -6.95 5.41
CA SER A 24 -1.70 -7.72 4.97
C SER A 24 -2.26 -7.14 3.68
N ALA A 25 -2.91 -7.99 2.90
CA ALA A 25 -3.53 -7.60 1.63
C ALA A 25 -4.85 -8.35 1.49
N ASP A 26 -5.94 -7.60 1.35
CA ASP A 26 -7.28 -8.17 1.23
C ASP A 26 -8.09 -7.41 0.18
N ILE A 27 -9.04 -8.13 -0.42
CA ILE A 27 -10.03 -7.50 -1.28
C ILE A 27 -11.20 -7.06 -0.39
N GLU A 28 -11.55 -5.79 -0.48
CA GLU A 28 -12.64 -5.22 0.32
C GLU A 28 -13.72 -4.67 -0.60
N ASP A 29 -14.96 -4.86 -0.21
CA ASP A 29 -16.12 -4.32 -0.91
C ASP A 29 -16.40 -2.93 -0.35
N GLY A 30 -16.10 -1.91 -1.14
CA GLY A 30 -16.30 -0.53 -0.75
C GLY A 30 -17.56 0.08 -1.35
N GLU A 31 -17.87 1.30 -0.94
CA GLU A 31 -19.04 2.03 -1.40
C GLU A 31 -19.06 2.20 -2.92
N TYR A 32 -17.90 2.36 -3.53
CA TYR A 32 -17.77 2.61 -4.97
C TYR A 32 -17.15 1.43 -5.73
N GLY A 33 -17.28 0.21 -5.17
CA GLY A 33 -16.76 -1.00 -5.80
C GLY A 33 -15.69 -1.66 -4.95
N TYR A 34 -15.03 -2.65 -5.54
CA TYR A 34 -14.01 -3.42 -4.84
C TYR A 34 -12.68 -2.67 -4.79
N GLN A 35 -11.95 -2.88 -3.71
CA GLN A 35 -10.66 -2.27 -3.48
C GLN A 35 -9.67 -3.29 -2.94
N LEU A 36 -8.40 -3.13 -3.32
CA LEU A 36 -7.30 -3.84 -2.69
C LEU A 36 -6.89 -3.04 -1.47
N GLY A 37 -7.17 -3.58 -0.28
CA GLY A 37 -6.79 -2.95 0.99
C GLY A 37 -5.47 -3.51 1.47
N LEU A 38 -4.54 -2.63 1.78
CA LEU A 38 -3.20 -2.99 2.25
C LEU A 38 -2.93 -2.35 3.59
N GLU A 39 -2.42 -3.15 4.54
CA GLU A 39 -1.85 -2.59 5.74
C GLU A 39 -0.35 -2.47 5.53
N LEU A 40 0.18 -1.27 5.68
CA LEU A 40 1.55 -0.93 5.34
C LEU A 40 2.32 -0.50 6.58
N LYS A 41 3.60 -0.87 6.61
CA LYS A 41 4.51 -0.49 7.68
C LYS A 41 5.75 0.16 7.08
N THR A 42 6.12 1.32 7.59
CA THR A 42 7.35 2.00 7.14
C THR A 42 8.59 1.29 7.62
N LEU A 43 9.60 1.24 6.76
CA LEU A 43 10.89 0.60 7.02
C LEU A 43 11.99 1.65 7.02
N GLY A 44 12.84 1.61 8.05
CA GLY A 44 14.02 2.47 8.13
C GLY A 44 13.72 3.93 8.44
N GLY A 45 14.74 4.66 8.89
CA GLY A 45 14.64 6.07 9.19
C GLY A 45 13.89 6.39 10.47
N LYS A 46 13.63 7.66 10.69
CA LYS A 46 13.01 8.12 11.94
C LYS A 46 11.51 7.79 12.03
N HIS A 47 10.88 7.42 10.92
CA HIS A 47 9.46 7.05 10.91
C HIS A 47 9.27 5.53 10.83
N THR A 48 10.29 4.75 11.12
CA THR A 48 10.23 3.28 11.12
C THR A 48 9.10 2.78 12.01
N GLY A 49 8.37 1.81 11.50
CA GLY A 49 7.33 1.14 12.28
C GLY A 49 5.97 1.82 12.25
N HIS A 50 5.83 2.90 11.52
CA HIS A 50 4.53 3.55 11.36
C HIS A 50 3.62 2.68 10.49
N ILE A 51 2.42 2.38 10.98
CA ILE A 51 1.46 1.51 10.29
C ILE A 51 0.26 2.34 9.86
N PHE A 52 -0.15 2.17 8.61
CA PHE A 52 -1.38 2.78 8.10
C PHE A 52 -1.97 1.90 7.01
N LYS A 53 -3.23 2.14 6.69
CA LYS A 53 -3.94 1.37 5.67
C LYS A 53 -4.13 2.22 4.43
N ASP A 54 -3.95 1.59 3.27
CA ASP A 54 -4.13 2.23 1.97
C ASP A 54 -4.99 1.35 1.08
N TRP A 55 -5.70 1.97 0.15
CA TRP A 55 -6.61 1.26 -0.74
C TRP A 55 -6.33 1.62 -2.19
N SER A 56 -6.46 0.62 -3.06
CA SER A 56 -6.35 0.80 -4.50
C SER A 56 -7.58 0.19 -5.16
N LYS A 57 -8.18 0.92 -6.09
CA LYS A 57 -9.39 0.44 -6.77
C LYS A 57 -9.09 -0.78 -7.64
N ILE A 58 -10.00 -1.73 -7.60
CA ILE A 58 -9.98 -2.93 -8.44
C ILE A 58 -11.23 -2.93 -9.31
N SER A 59 -11.14 -3.48 -10.51
CA SER A 59 -12.25 -3.55 -11.46
C SER A 59 -12.95 -4.90 -11.39
N GLY A 60 -14.17 -4.95 -11.94
CA GLY A 60 -14.94 -6.18 -12.00
C GLY A 60 -15.88 -6.36 -10.82
N ASP A 61 -16.44 -7.54 -10.71
CA ASP A 61 -17.34 -7.93 -9.64
C ASP A 61 -17.20 -9.42 -9.33
N GLU A 62 -17.96 -9.91 -8.36
CA GLU A 62 -17.87 -11.31 -7.95
C GLU A 62 -18.42 -12.27 -9.01
N ASP A 63 -19.36 -11.83 -9.83
CA ASP A 63 -19.97 -12.68 -10.86
C ASP A 63 -19.08 -12.86 -12.07
N ASP A 64 -18.47 -11.76 -12.54
CA ASP A 64 -17.62 -11.75 -13.73
C ASP A 64 -16.13 -11.85 -13.40
N GLY A 65 -15.79 -11.81 -12.13
CA GLY A 65 -14.41 -11.86 -11.67
C GLY A 65 -13.82 -10.48 -11.41
N LEU A 66 -12.92 -10.45 -10.45
CA LEU A 66 -12.18 -9.22 -10.09
C LEU A 66 -10.87 -9.20 -10.85
N PHE A 67 -10.45 -8.03 -11.29
CA PHE A 67 -9.19 -7.92 -12.03
C PHE A 67 -8.52 -6.57 -11.83
N ILE A 68 -7.20 -6.55 -12.04
CA ILE A 68 -6.41 -5.33 -12.02
C ILE A 68 -6.40 -4.76 -13.43
N LYS A 69 -6.85 -3.53 -13.56
CA LYS A 69 -6.89 -2.85 -14.84
C LYS A 69 -5.55 -2.16 -15.12
N GLU A 70 -5.11 -2.21 -16.38
CA GLU A 70 -3.88 -1.55 -16.80
C GLU A 70 -3.94 -0.04 -16.52
N GLY A 71 -2.82 0.50 -16.06
CA GLY A 71 -2.71 1.94 -15.79
C GLY A 71 -3.24 2.37 -14.43
N THR A 72 -3.58 1.43 -13.55
CA THR A 72 -4.11 1.75 -12.23
C THR A 72 -3.02 1.71 -11.17
N LYS A 73 -3.33 2.32 -10.01
CA LYS A 73 -2.45 2.26 -8.83
C LYS A 73 -2.22 0.82 -8.39
N ALA A 74 -3.25 -0.03 -8.48
CA ALA A 74 -3.11 -1.44 -8.11
C ALA A 74 -2.08 -2.15 -8.98
N GLU A 75 -2.08 -1.91 -10.30
CA GLU A 75 -1.07 -2.48 -11.18
C GLU A 75 0.33 -2.00 -10.81
N GLU A 76 0.49 -0.70 -10.63
CA GLU A 76 1.78 -0.12 -10.28
C GLU A 76 2.36 -0.74 -9.01
N LEU A 77 1.51 -0.91 -8.00
CA LEU A 77 1.91 -1.48 -6.73
C LEU A 77 2.30 -2.95 -6.85
N VAL A 78 1.47 -3.75 -7.52
CA VAL A 78 1.73 -5.19 -7.67
C VAL A 78 3.01 -5.44 -8.45
N ARG A 79 3.25 -4.67 -9.51
CA ARG A 79 4.49 -4.81 -10.28
C ARG A 79 5.72 -4.36 -9.52
N ALA A 80 5.59 -3.35 -8.64
CA ALA A 80 6.69 -2.94 -7.79
C ALA A 80 7.07 -4.03 -6.79
N VAL A 81 6.09 -4.77 -6.28
CA VAL A 81 6.30 -5.82 -5.29
C VAL A 81 6.75 -7.12 -5.92
N LEU A 82 6.06 -7.57 -6.97
CA LEU A 82 6.26 -8.91 -7.55
C LEU A 82 7.16 -8.89 -8.81
N GLY A 83 7.39 -7.72 -9.39
CA GLY A 83 8.21 -7.57 -10.60
C GLY A 83 7.38 -7.26 -11.83
N GLU A 84 8.04 -6.72 -12.85
CA GLU A 84 7.38 -6.30 -14.09
C GLU A 84 6.77 -7.47 -14.87
N GLU A 85 7.31 -8.66 -14.68
CA GLU A 85 6.87 -9.85 -15.40
C GLU A 85 5.87 -10.69 -14.61
N ALA A 86 5.37 -10.18 -13.49
CA ALA A 86 4.39 -10.91 -12.68
C ALA A 86 3.12 -11.17 -13.47
N ASP A 87 2.57 -12.39 -13.29
CA ASP A 87 1.30 -12.75 -13.90
C ASP A 87 0.16 -12.17 -13.06
N LEU A 88 -0.45 -11.11 -13.57
CA LEU A 88 -1.54 -10.44 -12.87
C LEU A 88 -2.90 -11.08 -13.12
N GLU A 89 -2.98 -12.04 -14.04
CA GLU A 89 -4.24 -12.73 -14.33
C GLU A 89 -4.54 -13.83 -13.32
N ASP A 90 -3.51 -14.30 -12.62
CA ASP A 90 -3.66 -15.37 -11.63
C ASP A 90 -2.97 -14.97 -10.34
N LEU A 91 -3.41 -13.85 -9.79
CA LEU A 91 -2.78 -13.26 -8.61
C LEU A 91 -3.59 -13.56 -7.35
N ASP A 92 -2.93 -14.16 -6.37
CA ASP A 92 -3.47 -14.31 -5.03
C ASP A 92 -2.98 -13.14 -4.17
N THR A 93 -3.89 -12.50 -3.44
CA THR A 93 -3.52 -11.38 -2.56
C THR A 93 -2.48 -11.78 -1.51
N ASP A 94 -2.50 -13.05 -1.08
CA ASP A 94 -1.50 -13.54 -0.13
C ASP A 94 -0.07 -13.43 -0.66
N ALA A 95 0.12 -13.41 -1.97
CA ALA A 95 1.43 -13.24 -2.58
C ALA A 95 2.02 -11.86 -2.33
N LEU A 96 1.20 -10.90 -1.95
CA LEU A 96 1.65 -9.53 -1.65
C LEU A 96 2.13 -9.38 -0.21
N GLU A 97 1.73 -10.26 0.70
CA GLU A 97 2.11 -10.14 2.10
C GLU A 97 3.61 -10.34 2.27
N GLY A 98 4.23 -9.49 3.06
CA GLY A 98 5.67 -9.47 3.24
C GLY A 98 6.43 -8.77 2.11
N GLY A 99 5.73 -8.37 1.05
CA GLY A 99 6.34 -7.66 -0.07
C GLY A 99 6.75 -6.26 0.31
N ARG A 100 7.72 -5.71 -0.40
CA ARG A 100 8.28 -4.40 -0.12
C ARG A 100 8.29 -3.54 -1.37
N PHE A 101 8.08 -2.27 -1.17
CA PHE A 101 8.13 -1.28 -2.25
C PHE A 101 8.48 0.08 -1.66
N MET A 102 8.76 1.04 -2.53
CA MET A 102 8.98 2.42 -2.12
C MET A 102 7.97 3.31 -2.83
N ALA A 103 7.59 4.39 -2.17
CA ALA A 103 6.64 5.32 -2.74
C ALA A 103 6.65 6.62 -1.97
N ARG A 104 6.16 7.66 -2.63
CA ARG A 104 5.85 8.92 -1.97
C ARG A 104 4.52 8.80 -1.25
N VAL A 105 4.39 9.53 -0.16
CA VAL A 105 3.17 9.56 0.63
C VAL A 105 2.45 10.88 0.40
N ALA A 106 1.14 10.80 0.29
CA ALA A 106 0.25 11.96 0.24
C ALA A 106 -0.64 11.95 1.48
N VAL A 107 -1.29 13.08 1.72
CA VAL A 107 -2.28 13.20 2.79
C VAL A 107 -3.64 13.32 2.13
N SER A 108 -4.65 12.64 2.69
CA SER A 108 -6.02 12.71 2.16
C SER A 108 -6.56 14.13 2.20
N GLN A 109 -7.56 14.43 1.38
CA GLN A 109 -8.13 15.77 1.28
C GLN A 109 -8.64 16.31 2.61
N ASN A 110 -9.13 15.43 3.48
CA ASN A 110 -9.59 15.84 4.81
C ASN A 110 -8.44 15.95 5.82
N GLY A 111 -7.20 15.69 5.43
CA GLY A 111 -6.04 15.79 6.30
C GLY A 111 -5.95 14.72 7.38
N LYS A 112 -6.76 13.68 7.32
CA LYS A 112 -6.90 12.73 8.43
C LYS A 112 -6.09 11.45 8.28
N ARG A 113 -5.57 11.16 7.08
CA ARG A 113 -4.82 9.92 6.87
C ARG A 113 -3.80 10.07 5.76
N ASN A 114 -2.80 9.18 5.80
CA ASN A 114 -1.85 9.04 4.71
C ASN A 114 -2.40 8.12 3.63
N ARG A 115 -1.89 8.30 2.42
CA ARG A 115 -2.13 7.39 1.31
C ARG A 115 -0.87 7.32 0.46
N VAL A 116 -0.71 6.22 -0.23
CA VAL A 116 0.40 6.05 -1.17
C VAL A 116 0.06 6.83 -2.44
N ASP A 117 1.01 7.62 -2.92
CA ASP A 117 0.80 8.51 -4.06
C ASP A 117 0.96 7.74 -5.37
N PHE A 118 -0.09 7.76 -6.20
CA PHE A 118 -0.07 7.14 -7.52
C PHE A 118 1.00 7.81 -8.39
N GLY A 119 1.73 7.00 -9.12
CA GLY A 119 2.80 7.49 -10.00
C GLY A 119 4.16 7.56 -9.32
N SER A 120 4.20 7.34 -8.01
CA SER A 120 5.46 7.37 -7.26
C SER A 120 5.93 5.98 -6.82
N ILE A 121 5.09 4.96 -7.01
CA ILE A 121 5.37 3.62 -6.51
C ILE A 121 6.47 2.97 -7.35
N GLY A 122 7.48 2.44 -6.67
CA GLY A 122 8.59 1.81 -7.35
C GLY A 122 9.16 0.66 -6.55
N ARG A 123 10.03 -0.10 -7.22
CA ARG A 123 10.70 -1.22 -6.61
C ARG A 123 11.89 -0.73 -5.81
N ILE A 124 12.10 -1.31 -4.62
CA ILE A 124 13.31 -1.02 -3.85
C ILE A 124 14.50 -1.61 -4.61
N PRO A 125 15.56 -0.82 -4.86
CA PRO A 125 16.72 -1.31 -5.60
C PRO A 125 17.35 -2.53 -4.96
N ALA A 126 17.60 -3.57 -5.76
CA ALA A 126 18.17 -4.82 -5.29
C ALA A 126 19.61 -4.67 -4.81
N GLU A 127 20.29 -3.67 -5.33
CA GLU A 127 21.68 -3.38 -4.97
C GLU A 127 21.82 -2.63 -3.66
N ASP A 128 20.73 -2.27 -3.02
CA ASP A 128 20.77 -1.70 -1.68
C ASP A 128 21.41 -2.73 -0.76
N PRO A 129 22.60 -2.46 -0.24
CA PRO A 129 23.27 -3.47 0.57
C PRO A 129 22.48 -3.71 1.86
N PRO A 130 22.33 -4.97 2.24
CA PRO A 130 21.54 -5.33 3.42
C PRO A 130 22.29 -5.16 4.73
N PHE A 131 23.31 -4.40 4.73
CA PHE A 131 24.22 -4.31 5.90
C PHE A 131 24.61 -2.92 6.24
#